data_332ea228602b4a58b5f5691ef54c98f3
#
_entry.id   332ea228602b4a58b5f5691ef54c98f3
#
_cell.length_a   1.000
_cell.length_b   1.000
_cell.length_c   1.000
_cell.angle_alpha   90.00
_cell.angle_beta   90.00
_cell.angle_gamma   90.00
#
_symmetry.space_group_name_H-M   'P 1'
#
loop_
_entity.id
_entity.type
_entity.pdbx_description
1 polymer ?
#
loop_
_entity_poly.entity_id
_entity_poly.type
_entity_poly.pdbx_seq_one_letter_code
_entity_poly.pdbx_strand_id
1 'polypeptide(L)'
;YRSAHNGIRKKLEKEIGRKLYNTYYYDRYYFPGQELLAHADRDACEISVSIHIGTNLPDDLKDWPFKIKTPDTYTDKTKSTVLVPGEERSAVLNPGDGLVYKGCERPHWRDPMPTPVVRKRDKWLRRKQPEYYYHQIFFHYVLQDGIRVMCAWDRSR
;
A
#
# COMPACT_ATOMS: atom_id res chain seq x y z
N TYR A 1 -6.45 13.86 -9.05
CA TYR A 1 -5.50 13.45 -7.97
C TYR A 1 -4.20 14.25 -7.90
N ARG A 2 -3.85 15.06 -8.90
CA ARG A 2 -2.59 15.85 -8.91
C ARG A 2 -2.46 16.80 -7.70
N SER A 3 -3.55 17.45 -7.30
CA SER A 3 -3.57 18.33 -6.12
C SER A 3 -3.34 17.53 -4.83
N ALA A 4 -3.99 16.38 -4.68
CA ALA A 4 -3.80 15.48 -3.54
C ALA A 4 -2.36 14.96 -3.48
N HIS A 5 -1.78 14.53 -4.62
CA HIS A 5 -0.39 14.08 -4.72
C HIS A 5 0.59 15.15 -4.20
N ASN A 6 0.41 16.41 -4.63
CA ASN A 6 1.22 17.52 -4.15
C ASN A 6 0.99 17.86 -2.66
N GLY A 7 -0.25 17.77 -2.19
CA GLY A 7 -0.59 18.02 -0.79
C GLY A 7 0.04 16.99 0.15
N ILE A 8 -0.02 15.72 -0.21
CA ILE A 8 0.61 14.62 0.55
C ILE A 8 2.12 14.76 0.54
N ARG A 9 2.74 15.08 -0.62
CA ARG A 9 4.18 15.35 -0.69
C ARG A 9 4.62 16.37 0.36
N LYS A 10 3.94 17.52 0.43
CA LYS A 10 4.29 18.58 1.39
C LYS A 10 4.21 18.12 2.85
N LYS A 11 3.22 17.28 3.18
CA LYS A 11 3.12 16.67 4.52
C LYS A 11 4.30 15.73 4.77
N LEU A 12 4.59 14.83 3.84
CA LEU A 12 5.72 13.91 3.95
C LEU A 12 7.06 14.65 4.10
N GLU A 13 7.32 15.67 3.27
CA GLU A 13 8.55 16.46 3.35
C GLU A 13 8.75 17.07 4.73
N LYS A 14 7.65 17.50 5.39
CA LYS A 14 7.69 18.02 6.76
C LYS A 14 8.04 16.93 7.77
N GLU A 15 7.45 15.75 7.63
CA GLU A 15 7.63 14.64 8.60
C GLU A 15 9.02 13.99 8.47
N ILE A 16 9.50 13.79 7.24
CA ILE A 16 10.79 13.14 7.00
C ILE A 16 11.99 14.10 6.99
N GLY A 17 11.74 15.42 6.96
CA GLY A 17 12.78 16.44 6.90
C GLY A 17 13.55 16.48 5.58
N ARG A 18 13.05 15.91 4.50
CA ARG A 18 13.71 15.80 3.19
C ARG A 18 12.77 16.18 2.06
N LYS A 19 13.32 16.71 0.96
CA LYS A 19 12.57 17.10 -0.23
C LYS A 19 12.29 15.91 -1.13
N LEU A 20 11.10 15.90 -1.75
CA LEU A 20 10.61 14.86 -2.62
C LEU A 20 10.23 15.38 -4.00
N TYR A 21 10.41 14.54 -5.03
CA TYR A 21 9.72 14.68 -6.31
C TYR A 21 8.55 13.71 -6.39
N ASN A 22 7.43 14.18 -6.95
CA ASN A 22 6.35 13.29 -7.34
C ASN A 22 6.81 12.44 -8.52
N THR A 23 6.53 11.16 -8.50
CA THR A 23 6.69 10.29 -9.67
C THR A 23 5.34 10.05 -10.33
N TYR A 24 4.55 9.14 -9.85
CA TYR A 24 3.20 8.88 -10.35
C TYR A 24 2.27 8.46 -9.22
N TYR A 25 1.01 8.30 -9.53
CA TYR A 25 0.02 7.69 -8.65
C TYR A 25 -0.71 6.59 -9.40
N TYR A 26 -1.24 5.63 -8.64
CA TYR A 26 -2.02 4.52 -9.16
C TYR A 26 -3.33 4.42 -8.37
N ASP A 27 -4.45 4.46 -9.08
CA ASP A 27 -5.80 4.36 -8.53
C ASP A 27 -6.33 2.96 -8.79
N ARG A 28 -6.77 2.26 -7.74
CA ARG A 28 -7.15 0.86 -7.86
C ARG A 28 -8.39 0.51 -7.05
N TYR A 29 -9.31 -0.15 -7.72
CA TYR A 29 -10.40 -0.88 -7.11
C TYR A 29 -10.03 -2.36 -7.04
N TYR A 30 -10.21 -2.94 -5.87
CA TYR A 30 -10.15 -4.39 -5.67
C TYR A 30 -11.56 -4.92 -5.51
N PHE A 31 -11.78 -6.11 -6.04
CA PHE A 31 -13.03 -6.86 -5.95
C PHE A 31 -12.82 -8.19 -5.21
N PRO A 32 -13.88 -8.80 -4.65
CA PRO A 32 -13.77 -10.05 -3.89
C PRO A 32 -12.91 -11.11 -4.59
N GLY A 33 -11.98 -11.69 -3.86
CA GLY A 33 -11.02 -12.68 -4.36
C GLY A 33 -9.78 -12.10 -5.06
N GLN A 34 -9.75 -10.81 -5.39
CA GLN A 34 -8.53 -10.18 -5.90
C GLN A 34 -7.53 -9.91 -4.78
N GLU A 35 -6.26 -9.95 -5.12
CA GLU A 35 -5.15 -9.77 -4.19
C GLU A 35 -4.11 -8.78 -4.73
N LEU A 36 -3.20 -8.39 -3.88
CA LEU A 36 -1.94 -7.78 -4.26
C LEU A 36 -0.84 -8.78 -3.92
N LEU A 37 -0.27 -9.42 -4.93
CA LEU A 37 0.82 -10.38 -4.73
C LEU A 37 2.00 -9.73 -4.03
N ALA A 38 2.73 -10.51 -3.22
CA ALA A 38 3.91 -10.04 -2.53
C ALA A 38 4.98 -9.58 -3.54
N HIS A 39 5.36 -8.31 -3.45
CA HIS A 39 6.35 -7.70 -4.33
C HIS A 39 7.02 -6.51 -3.64
N ALA A 40 8.15 -6.08 -4.17
CA ALA A 40 8.70 -4.76 -3.95
C ALA A 40 8.46 -3.92 -5.20
N ASP A 41 8.20 -2.64 -5.02
CA ASP A 41 7.98 -1.71 -6.11
C ASP A 41 9.28 -1.42 -6.89
N ARG A 42 9.14 -0.80 -8.04
CA ARG A 42 10.27 -0.28 -8.82
C ARG A 42 10.88 0.97 -8.15
N ASP A 43 12.08 1.37 -8.58
CA ASP A 43 12.86 2.48 -7.99
C ASP A 43 12.13 3.84 -7.98
N ALA A 44 11.19 4.07 -8.91
CA ALA A 44 10.34 5.26 -8.91
C ALA A 44 9.37 5.35 -7.72
N CYS A 45 9.28 4.31 -6.90
CA CYS A 45 8.46 4.20 -5.70
C CYS A 45 9.32 4.15 -4.43
N GLU A 46 10.39 4.97 -4.36
CA GLU A 46 11.30 5.00 -3.20
C GLU A 46 10.54 5.26 -1.90
N ILE A 47 9.60 6.22 -1.92
CA ILE A 47 8.64 6.47 -0.86
C ILE A 47 7.24 6.28 -1.44
N SER A 48 6.50 5.33 -0.90
CA SER A 48 5.13 5.03 -1.30
C SER A 48 4.15 5.39 -0.19
N VAL A 49 2.98 5.86 -0.57
CA VAL A 49 1.84 6.11 0.32
C VAL A 49 0.64 5.37 -0.23
N SER A 50 0.11 4.45 0.56
CA SER A 50 -1.11 3.73 0.26
C SER A 50 -2.26 4.31 1.07
N ILE A 51 -3.29 4.85 0.42
CA ILE A 51 -4.44 5.48 1.07
C ILE A 51 -5.71 4.68 0.79
N HIS A 52 -6.43 4.31 1.84
CA HIS A 52 -7.77 3.74 1.71
C HIS A 52 -8.77 4.88 1.47
N ILE A 53 -9.46 4.84 0.34
CA ILE A 53 -10.47 5.83 -0.03
C ILE A 53 -11.84 5.42 0.48
N GLY A 54 -12.21 4.16 0.32
CA GLY A 54 -13.49 3.66 0.78
C GLY A 54 -13.76 2.22 0.37
N THR A 55 -14.74 1.62 1.02
CA THR A 55 -15.22 0.28 0.73
C THR A 55 -16.71 0.19 1.02
N ASN A 56 -17.39 -0.72 0.34
CA ASN A 56 -18.77 -1.11 0.67
C ASN A 56 -18.85 -2.56 1.20
N LEU A 57 -17.70 -3.11 1.64
CA LEU A 57 -17.69 -4.38 2.34
C LEU A 57 -18.51 -4.31 3.64
N PRO A 58 -19.16 -5.40 4.03
CA PRO A 58 -19.79 -5.51 5.35
C PRO A 58 -18.82 -5.25 6.49
N ASP A 59 -19.33 -4.79 7.63
CA ASP A 59 -18.49 -4.41 8.78
C ASP A 59 -17.59 -5.53 9.31
N ASP A 60 -18.01 -6.78 9.19
CA ASP A 60 -17.25 -7.97 9.57
C ASP A 60 -16.15 -8.35 8.58
N LEU A 61 -16.10 -7.73 7.40
CA LEU A 61 -15.15 -8.02 6.31
C LEU A 61 -14.35 -6.79 5.84
N LYS A 62 -14.66 -5.60 6.35
CA LYS A 62 -14.01 -4.35 5.90
C LYS A 62 -12.54 -4.25 6.32
N ASP A 63 -12.14 -4.96 7.37
CA ASP A 63 -10.79 -4.97 7.91
C ASP A 63 -9.88 -5.87 7.05
N TRP A 64 -9.55 -5.38 5.85
CA TRP A 64 -8.68 -6.07 4.92
C TRP A 64 -7.26 -5.50 5.00
N PRO A 65 -6.32 -6.18 5.71
CA PRO A 65 -5.04 -5.61 6.07
C PRO A 65 -4.08 -5.45 4.89
N PHE A 66 -3.31 -4.37 4.91
CA PHE A 66 -2.09 -4.23 4.14
C PHE A 66 -0.94 -4.88 4.92
N LYS A 67 -0.17 -5.75 4.27
CA LYS A 67 0.94 -6.47 4.86
C LYS A 67 2.26 -6.01 4.29
N ILE A 68 3.29 -5.96 5.14
CA ILE A 68 4.63 -5.52 4.77
C ILE A 68 5.66 -6.30 5.58
N LYS A 69 6.80 -6.60 4.94
CA LYS A 69 7.95 -7.20 5.61
C LYS A 69 8.89 -6.10 6.12
N THR A 70 9.26 -6.15 7.42
CA THR A 70 10.30 -5.29 7.98
C THR A 70 11.67 -5.65 7.40
N PRO A 71 12.69 -4.77 7.48
CA PRO A 71 14.02 -5.11 7.01
C PRO A 71 14.62 -6.27 7.80
N ASP A 72 15.42 -7.06 7.11
CA ASP A 72 16.37 -7.93 7.78
C ASP A 72 17.38 -7.05 8.54
N THR A 73 17.76 -7.46 9.73
CA THR A 73 18.74 -6.76 10.56
C THR A 73 19.92 -7.68 10.88
N TYR A 74 21.07 -7.08 11.17
CA TYR A 74 22.24 -7.82 11.59
C TYR A 74 22.56 -7.45 13.04
N THR A 75 22.65 -8.46 13.89
CA THR A 75 23.12 -8.28 15.28
C THR A 75 24.52 -8.84 15.41
N ASP A 76 25.42 -8.00 15.92
CA ASP A 76 26.75 -8.47 16.34
C ASP A 76 26.63 -9.06 17.77
N LYS A 77 26.71 -10.38 17.86
CA LYS A 77 26.85 -11.07 19.14
C LYS A 77 28.29 -11.60 19.22
N THR A 78 29.18 -10.77 19.76
CA THR A 78 30.54 -11.19 20.15
C THR A 78 31.30 -11.98 19.07
N LYS A 79 31.68 -11.30 17.99
CA LYS A 79 32.49 -11.81 16.85
C LYS A 79 31.77 -12.62 15.78
N SER A 80 30.44 -12.70 15.82
CA SER A 80 29.67 -13.31 14.72
C SER A 80 28.48 -12.43 14.37
N THR A 81 28.43 -11.96 13.12
CA THR A 81 27.26 -11.25 12.59
C THR A 81 26.15 -12.27 12.34
N VAL A 82 25.04 -12.14 13.06
CA VAL A 82 23.87 -13.00 12.88
C VAL A 82 22.78 -12.23 12.14
N LEU A 83 22.33 -12.79 11.02
CA LEU A 83 21.18 -12.28 10.30
C LEU A 83 19.89 -12.56 11.10
N VAL A 84 19.15 -11.52 11.42
CA VAL A 84 17.80 -11.60 11.96
C VAL A 84 16.82 -11.27 10.84
N PRO A 85 16.06 -12.25 10.33
CA PRO A 85 15.09 -12.03 9.26
C PRO A 85 14.04 -11.00 9.66
N GLY A 86 13.61 -10.19 8.69
CA GLY A 86 12.50 -9.26 8.87
C GLY A 86 11.20 -9.98 9.17
N GLU A 87 10.34 -9.31 9.94
CA GLU A 87 9.04 -9.81 10.36
C GLU A 87 7.91 -9.28 9.48
N GLU A 88 6.85 -10.08 9.33
CA GLU A 88 5.60 -9.61 8.77
C GLU A 88 4.91 -8.66 9.74
N ARG A 89 4.46 -7.52 9.22
CA ARG A 89 3.62 -6.55 9.91
C ARG A 89 2.38 -6.28 9.06
N SER A 90 1.27 -5.99 9.72
CA SER A 90 0.03 -5.67 9.05
C SER A 90 -0.60 -4.40 9.59
N ALA A 91 -1.30 -3.68 8.74
CA ALA A 91 -2.06 -2.49 9.09
C ALA A 91 -3.45 -2.53 8.44
N VAL A 92 -4.48 -2.32 9.24
CA VAL A 92 -5.83 -2.04 8.78
C VAL A 92 -5.97 -0.53 8.64
N LEU A 93 -6.47 -0.09 7.49
CA LEU A 93 -6.66 1.32 7.18
C LEU A 93 -8.15 1.62 7.12
N ASN A 94 -8.62 2.63 7.85
CA ASN A 94 -9.96 3.18 7.68
C ASN A 94 -10.00 4.13 6.47
N PRO A 95 -11.17 4.43 5.91
CA PRO A 95 -11.29 5.45 4.87
C PRO A 95 -10.67 6.78 5.30
N GLY A 96 -9.73 7.27 4.51
CA GLY A 96 -8.93 8.47 4.79
C GLY A 96 -7.58 8.21 5.45
N ASP A 97 -7.34 7.02 6.00
CA ASP A 97 -6.03 6.63 6.53
C ASP A 97 -5.05 6.33 5.41
N GLY A 98 -3.76 6.58 5.70
CA GLY A 98 -2.67 6.26 4.79
C GLY A 98 -1.48 5.62 5.50
N LEU A 99 -0.83 4.68 4.83
CA LEU A 99 0.41 4.06 5.25
C LEU A 99 1.56 4.52 4.39
N VAL A 100 2.64 5.00 5.01
CA VAL A 100 3.90 5.40 4.33
C VAL A 100 4.93 4.29 4.47
N TYR A 101 5.58 3.94 3.37
CA TYR A 101 6.60 2.89 3.38
C TYR A 101 7.61 3.08 2.24
N LYS A 102 8.74 2.40 2.35
CA LYS A 102 9.77 2.35 1.30
C LYS A 102 9.39 1.29 0.27
N GLY A 103 8.66 1.69 -0.77
CA GLY A 103 8.05 0.76 -1.73
C GLY A 103 9.05 -0.15 -2.43
N CYS A 104 10.18 0.38 -2.89
CA CYS A 104 11.20 -0.40 -3.60
C CYS A 104 12.10 -1.25 -2.69
N GLU A 105 12.04 -1.04 -1.35
CA GLU A 105 12.90 -1.76 -0.40
C GLU A 105 12.13 -2.79 0.44
N ARG A 106 10.81 -2.70 0.50
CA ARG A 106 9.98 -3.50 1.40
C ARG A 106 8.99 -4.35 0.63
N PRO A 107 9.11 -5.67 0.67
CA PRO A 107 8.07 -6.56 0.18
C PRO A 107 6.75 -6.25 0.89
N HIS A 108 5.70 -6.07 0.11
CA HIS A 108 4.37 -5.75 0.62
C HIS A 108 3.30 -6.43 -0.23
N TRP A 109 2.14 -6.68 0.39
CA TRP A 109 1.06 -7.43 -0.25
C TRP A 109 -0.28 -7.24 0.47
N ARG A 110 -1.33 -7.76 -0.15
CA ARG A 110 -2.63 -8.04 0.47
C ARG A 110 -3.07 -9.43 0.09
N ASP A 111 -3.55 -10.19 1.06
CA ASP A 111 -4.20 -11.48 0.81
C ASP A 111 -5.44 -11.30 -0.06
N PRO A 112 -6.03 -12.38 -0.63
CA PRO A 112 -7.28 -12.27 -1.38
C PRO A 112 -8.36 -11.49 -0.60
N MET A 113 -8.96 -10.50 -1.27
CA MET A 113 -10.03 -9.68 -0.68
C MET A 113 -11.20 -10.59 -0.23
N PRO A 114 -11.70 -10.43 1.00
CA PRO A 114 -12.80 -11.24 1.50
C PRO A 114 -14.01 -11.23 0.57
N THR A 115 -14.63 -12.39 0.41
CA THR A 115 -15.85 -12.55 -0.39
C THR A 115 -17.05 -12.65 0.53
N PRO A 116 -17.96 -11.67 0.55
CA PRO A 116 -19.16 -11.72 1.34
C PRO A 116 -20.06 -12.92 0.97
N VAL A 117 -20.54 -13.61 1.97
CA VAL A 117 -21.42 -14.76 1.76
C VAL A 117 -22.81 -14.29 1.39
N VAL A 118 -23.29 -14.71 0.21
CA VAL A 118 -24.67 -14.41 -0.23
C VAL A 118 -25.65 -15.22 0.62
N ARG A 119 -26.53 -14.53 1.34
CA ARG A 119 -27.57 -15.19 2.15
C ARG A 119 -28.50 -16.02 1.26
N LYS A 120 -28.84 -17.22 1.70
CA LYS A 120 -29.75 -18.13 0.96
C LYS A 120 -31.06 -17.42 0.53
N ARG A 121 -31.63 -16.57 1.40
CA ARG A 121 -32.83 -15.79 1.13
C ARG A 121 -32.67 -14.84 -0.06
N ASP A 122 -31.53 -14.14 -0.15
CA ASP A 122 -31.30 -13.16 -1.22
C ASP A 122 -31.05 -13.86 -2.55
N LYS A 123 -30.42 -15.03 -2.50
CA LYS A 123 -30.26 -15.92 -3.67
C LYS A 123 -31.62 -16.43 -4.17
N TRP A 124 -32.50 -16.85 -3.25
CA TRP A 124 -33.87 -17.29 -3.57
C TRP A 124 -34.73 -16.17 -4.18
N LEU A 125 -34.61 -14.93 -3.64
CA LEU A 125 -35.33 -13.76 -4.12
C LEU A 125 -34.74 -13.19 -5.42
N ARG A 126 -33.71 -13.79 -5.99
CA ARG A 126 -32.98 -13.30 -7.19
C ARG A 126 -32.58 -11.82 -7.08
N ARG A 127 -32.32 -11.33 -5.86
CA ARG A 127 -31.84 -9.96 -5.66
C ARG A 127 -30.46 -9.81 -6.26
N LYS A 128 -30.27 -8.75 -7.06
CA LYS A 128 -28.95 -8.38 -7.56
C LYS A 128 -28.06 -8.08 -6.35
N GLN A 129 -26.96 -8.81 -6.22
CA GLN A 129 -25.99 -8.53 -5.16
C GLN A 129 -25.25 -7.24 -5.49
N PRO A 130 -24.92 -6.39 -4.48
CA PRO A 130 -24.06 -5.26 -4.70
C PRO A 130 -22.69 -5.74 -5.19
N GLU A 131 -22.10 -4.98 -6.09
CA GLU A 131 -20.71 -5.19 -6.46
C GLU A 131 -19.85 -4.65 -5.31
N TYR A 132 -19.23 -5.55 -4.55
CA TYR A 132 -18.35 -5.18 -3.43
C TYR A 132 -17.01 -4.71 -3.96
N TYR A 133 -16.46 -3.68 -3.32
CA TYR A 133 -15.15 -3.13 -3.70
C TYR A 133 -14.36 -2.63 -2.49
N TYR A 134 -13.05 -2.51 -2.67
CA TYR A 134 -12.13 -1.77 -1.82
C TYR A 134 -11.34 -0.80 -2.70
N HIS A 135 -11.51 0.50 -2.47
CA HIS A 135 -10.87 1.55 -3.27
C HIS A 135 -9.63 2.08 -2.56
N GLN A 136 -8.51 2.04 -3.25
CA GLN A 136 -7.20 2.43 -2.75
C GLN A 136 -6.45 3.26 -3.79
N ILE A 137 -5.72 4.29 -3.32
CA ILE A 137 -4.81 5.07 -4.15
C ILE A 137 -3.40 4.93 -3.59
N PHE A 138 -2.45 4.75 -4.50
CA PHE A 138 -1.02 4.75 -4.22
C PHE A 138 -0.41 6.02 -4.77
N PHE A 139 0.34 6.76 -3.94
CA PHE A 139 1.14 7.90 -4.36
C PHE A 139 2.62 7.56 -4.19
N HIS A 140 3.44 7.89 -5.20
CA HIS A 140 4.84 7.53 -5.21
C HIS A 140 5.73 8.75 -5.36
N TYR A 141 6.88 8.69 -4.70
CA TYR A 141 7.85 9.79 -4.63
C TYR A 141 9.27 9.23 -4.61
N VAL A 142 10.22 10.09 -5.00
CA VAL A 142 11.65 9.86 -4.82
C VAL A 142 12.28 11.05 -4.09
N LEU A 143 13.35 10.79 -3.35
CA LEU A 143 14.12 11.82 -2.67
C LEU A 143 14.84 12.70 -3.69
N GLN A 144 14.80 14.02 -3.51
CA GLN A 144 15.49 14.97 -4.41
C GLN A 144 17.02 14.84 -4.33
N ASP A 145 17.53 14.46 -3.17
CA ASP A 145 18.95 14.26 -2.85
C ASP A 145 19.32 12.77 -2.73
N GLY A 146 18.45 11.86 -3.24
CA GLY A 146 18.66 10.42 -3.20
C GLY A 146 19.26 9.85 -4.49
N ILE A 147 19.74 8.62 -4.41
CA ILE A 147 20.33 7.89 -5.55
C ILE A 147 19.30 7.59 -6.66
N ARG A 148 17.99 7.66 -6.35
CA ARG A 148 16.89 7.38 -7.28
C ARG A 148 16.27 8.65 -7.88
N VAL A 149 16.90 9.80 -7.71
CA VAL A 149 16.37 11.11 -8.17
C VAL A 149 15.99 11.11 -9.65
N MET A 150 16.74 10.41 -10.51
CA MET A 150 16.46 10.32 -11.95
C MET A 150 15.14 9.64 -12.28
N CYS A 151 14.62 8.80 -11.37
CA CYS A 151 13.33 8.13 -11.52
C CYS A 151 12.14 9.10 -11.44
N ALA A 152 12.35 10.36 -11.01
CA ALA A 152 11.32 11.40 -11.03
C ALA A 152 10.80 11.68 -12.45
N TRP A 153 11.63 11.45 -13.46
CA TRP A 153 11.29 11.64 -14.89
C TRP A 153 11.04 10.34 -15.64
N ASP A 154 11.11 9.21 -14.96
CA ASP A 154 10.77 7.91 -15.54
C ASP A 154 9.27 7.88 -15.90
N ARG A 155 9.00 7.82 -17.22
CA ARG A 155 7.65 7.74 -17.78
C ARG A 155 7.26 6.32 -18.19
N SER A 156 8.09 5.32 -17.91
CA SER A 156 7.75 3.93 -18.18
C SER A 156 6.58 3.51 -17.28
N ARG A 157 5.48 3.12 -17.91
CA ARG A 157 4.27 2.62 -17.24
C ARG A 157 4.20 1.11 -17.37
#